data_e1d1f49651383a3540e5387287b1a181
#
_entry.id   e1d1f49651383a3540e5387287b1a181
#
_cell.length_a   1.000
_cell.length_b   1.000
_cell.length_c   1.000
_cell.angle_alpha   90.00
_cell.angle_beta   90.00
_cell.angle_gamma   90.00
#
_symmetry.space_group_name_H-M   'P 1'
#
loop_
_entity.id
_entity.type
_entity.pdbx_description
1 polymer ?
#
loop_
_entity_poly.entity_id
_entity_poly.type
_entity_poly.pdbx_seq_one_letter_code
_entity_poly.pdbx_strand_id
1 'polypeptide(L)'
;MSQPALDVRSLDLTDPATFAENDVHEFWRAVRARRPVYWHEPTDRNPGFWVVSRYADIQSLFHHPALISARGNVLDVVLRGDDSAGGSMLAVTDGARHRSLRNLMFTAFTPRVLGEVVEKVRQRTDALMSAVVEKGTCDFAAEVAEKIPMNTICDLLSIPAADRGQLLRWNKMALSSDRADSSALDAIGARNEIVLYFMELVQERLDDPGGDVISMLATAEFEGRQLTVEEMAVNCYSLILGGDETSRLSAICAVLALIEHPDQWDALRSGEVSLDTAVEEVIRWATPGIHLARTAVEDFEVGGQLIRDGDIVTLWNISANNDESVFAEPRRFDLSRTPNRHLSFGHGPHYCLGAFLGRAELRALLSALVDRVARMELRGTPRPLYSNFLTGYESLPVHFESR
;
A
#
# COMPACT_ATOMS: atom_id res chain seq x y z
N MET A 1 39.03 -8.99 2.84
CA MET A 1 38.35 -9.70 3.93
C MET A 1 36.97 -9.99 3.42
N SER A 2 36.61 -11.26 3.15
CA SER A 2 35.26 -11.63 2.72
C SER A 2 34.29 -11.36 3.90
N GLN A 3 33.27 -10.51 3.68
CA GLN A 3 32.15 -10.42 4.61
C GLN A 3 31.60 -11.82 4.88
N PRO A 4 31.29 -12.19 6.13
CA PRO A 4 30.63 -13.44 6.43
C PRO A 4 29.38 -13.55 5.58
N ALA A 5 29.17 -14.71 4.96
CA ALA A 5 27.96 -14.96 4.16
C ALA A 5 26.74 -14.71 5.06
N LEU A 6 25.91 -13.72 4.69
CA LEU A 6 24.65 -13.46 5.39
C LEU A 6 23.89 -14.79 5.47
N ASP A 7 23.61 -15.24 6.67
CA ASP A 7 22.75 -16.41 6.87
C ASP A 7 21.34 -15.99 6.48
N VAL A 8 20.79 -16.60 5.45
CA VAL A 8 19.44 -16.31 4.93
C VAL A 8 18.34 -16.59 6.00
N ARG A 9 18.71 -17.23 7.10
CA ARG A 9 17.85 -17.49 8.27
C ARG A 9 18.00 -16.46 9.39
N SER A 10 18.85 -15.45 9.22
CA SER A 10 19.24 -14.55 10.31
C SER A 10 18.25 -13.45 10.62
N LEU A 11 17.27 -13.18 9.74
CA LEU A 11 16.28 -12.13 9.95
C LEU A 11 14.91 -12.74 10.28
N ASP A 12 14.32 -12.28 11.37
CA ASP A 12 12.92 -12.53 11.69
C ASP A 12 12.04 -11.58 10.87
N LEU A 13 11.34 -12.12 9.88
CA LEU A 13 10.46 -11.35 9.00
C LEU A 13 9.12 -11.00 9.68
N THR A 14 8.87 -11.49 10.88
CA THR A 14 7.71 -11.08 11.70
C THR A 14 8.02 -9.91 12.61
N ASP A 15 9.32 -9.56 12.80
CA ASP A 15 9.73 -8.45 13.65
C ASP A 15 9.80 -7.13 12.84
N PRO A 16 8.99 -6.11 13.19
CA PRO A 16 9.06 -4.78 12.57
C PRO A 16 10.46 -4.14 12.61
N ALA A 17 11.25 -4.41 13.65
CA ALA A 17 12.62 -3.89 13.78
C ALA A 17 13.51 -4.34 12.61
N THR A 18 13.25 -5.54 12.04
CA THR A 18 13.96 -6.05 10.87
C THR A 18 13.94 -5.05 9.71
N PHE A 19 12.82 -4.40 9.49
CA PHE A 19 12.62 -3.47 8.36
C PHE A 19 12.91 -2.01 8.72
N ALA A 20 12.72 -1.63 9.98
CA ALA A 20 12.97 -0.26 10.45
C ALA A 20 14.46 0.03 10.66
N GLU A 21 15.26 -0.96 11.05
CA GLU A 21 16.64 -0.78 11.52
C GLU A 21 17.70 -1.34 10.54
N ASN A 22 17.29 -2.10 9.51
CA ASN A 22 18.24 -2.78 8.61
C ASN A 22 18.00 -2.44 7.14
N ASP A 23 19.07 -2.39 6.35
CA ASP A 23 18.96 -2.48 4.89
C ASP A 23 18.71 -3.93 4.47
N VAL A 24 17.45 -4.26 4.25
CA VAL A 24 17.00 -5.61 3.87
C VAL A 24 17.32 -5.99 2.42
N HIS A 25 17.85 -5.07 1.60
CA HIS A 25 18.03 -5.34 0.17
C HIS A 25 19.11 -6.36 -0.12
N GLU A 26 20.23 -6.35 0.61
CA GLU A 26 21.28 -7.36 0.49
C GLU A 26 20.78 -8.75 0.95
N PHE A 27 19.96 -8.78 2.00
CA PHE A 27 19.28 -10.00 2.42
C PHE A 27 18.43 -10.55 1.29
N TRP A 28 17.53 -9.74 0.69
CA TRP A 28 16.68 -10.19 -0.40
C TRP A 28 17.45 -10.63 -1.63
N ARG A 29 18.56 -9.96 -1.95
CA ARG A 29 19.47 -10.38 -3.03
C ARG A 29 20.03 -11.77 -2.79
N ALA A 30 20.48 -12.03 -1.57
CA ALA A 30 21.00 -13.33 -1.17
C ALA A 30 19.92 -14.42 -1.18
N VAL A 31 18.70 -14.11 -0.73
CA VAL A 31 17.53 -14.99 -0.75
C VAL A 31 17.18 -15.39 -2.17
N ARG A 32 16.98 -14.41 -3.08
CA ARG A 32 16.68 -14.68 -4.51
C ARG A 32 17.71 -15.59 -5.18
N ALA A 33 18.98 -15.37 -4.86
CA ALA A 33 20.08 -16.14 -5.47
C ALA A 33 20.19 -17.57 -4.95
N ARG A 34 19.98 -17.81 -3.65
CA ARG A 34 20.33 -19.07 -2.98
C ARG A 34 19.12 -19.91 -2.57
N ARG A 35 18.04 -19.28 -2.11
CA ARG A 35 16.85 -19.93 -1.56
C ARG A 35 15.58 -19.11 -1.88
N PRO A 36 15.21 -19.00 -3.14
CA PRO A 36 14.11 -18.12 -3.57
C PRO A 36 12.75 -18.49 -2.98
N VAL A 37 12.57 -19.76 -2.61
CA VAL A 37 11.46 -20.29 -1.85
C VAL A 37 12.02 -21.03 -0.65
N TYR A 38 11.66 -20.59 0.56
CA TYR A 38 12.13 -21.24 1.78
C TYR A 38 11.09 -21.16 2.90
N TRP A 39 11.23 -22.10 3.85
CA TRP A 39 10.42 -22.12 5.06
C TRP A 39 11.05 -21.18 6.10
N HIS A 40 10.30 -20.18 6.54
CA HIS A 40 10.61 -19.38 7.72
C HIS A 40 10.18 -20.17 8.95
N GLU A 41 11.13 -20.50 9.79
CA GLU A 41 10.88 -21.35 10.96
C GLU A 41 9.91 -20.68 11.94
N PRO A 42 9.10 -21.45 12.65
CA PRO A 42 8.22 -20.92 13.68
C PRO A 42 9.04 -20.24 14.79
N THR A 43 8.45 -19.21 15.36
CA THR A 43 8.95 -18.58 16.59
C THR A 43 8.06 -18.95 17.77
N ASP A 44 8.43 -18.57 19.00
CA ASP A 44 7.58 -18.77 20.19
C ASP A 44 6.20 -18.13 20.07
N ARG A 45 6.03 -17.18 19.14
CA ARG A 45 4.81 -16.37 18.97
C ARG A 45 4.05 -16.68 17.69
N ASN A 46 4.71 -17.17 16.67
CA ASN A 46 4.17 -17.30 15.31
C ASN A 46 4.45 -18.69 14.73
N PRO A 47 3.49 -19.29 14.00
CA PRO A 47 3.75 -20.48 13.19
C PRO A 47 4.74 -20.15 12.06
N GLY A 48 5.39 -21.17 11.50
CA GLY A 48 6.20 -21.02 10.32
C GLY A 48 5.38 -20.68 9.09
N PHE A 49 6.06 -20.17 8.04
CA PHE A 49 5.43 -19.83 6.77
C PHE A 49 6.43 -19.91 5.61
N TRP A 50 5.93 -20.05 4.41
CA TRP A 50 6.73 -20.03 3.20
C TRP A 50 7.03 -18.60 2.75
N VAL A 51 8.27 -18.35 2.41
CA VAL A 51 8.78 -17.07 1.85
C VAL A 51 9.05 -17.28 0.38
N VAL A 52 8.43 -16.47 -0.48
CA VAL A 52 8.68 -16.44 -1.92
C VAL A 52 9.26 -15.09 -2.31
N SER A 53 10.40 -15.06 -3.00
CA SER A 53 11.20 -13.86 -3.19
C SER A 53 11.47 -13.46 -4.64
N ARG A 54 11.47 -14.40 -5.62
CA ARG A 54 11.72 -14.09 -7.03
C ARG A 54 10.48 -13.51 -7.69
N TYR A 55 10.70 -12.54 -8.57
CA TYR A 55 9.64 -11.89 -9.34
C TYR A 55 8.74 -12.89 -10.09
N ALA A 56 9.34 -13.82 -10.85
CA ALA A 56 8.59 -14.76 -11.67
C ALA A 56 7.71 -15.70 -10.84
N ASP A 57 8.23 -16.19 -9.71
CA ASP A 57 7.49 -17.07 -8.79
C ASP A 57 6.31 -16.31 -8.17
N ILE A 58 6.55 -15.10 -7.66
CA ILE A 58 5.53 -14.23 -7.07
C ILE A 58 4.45 -13.90 -8.10
N GLN A 59 4.84 -13.48 -9.31
CA GLN A 59 3.90 -13.16 -10.38
C GLN A 59 3.01 -14.37 -10.74
N SER A 60 3.58 -15.57 -10.81
CA SER A 60 2.84 -16.81 -11.05
C SER A 60 1.85 -17.12 -9.93
N LEU A 61 2.32 -17.00 -8.67
CA LEU A 61 1.53 -17.34 -7.49
C LEU A 61 0.34 -16.38 -7.25
N PHE A 62 0.40 -15.15 -7.74
CA PHE A 62 -0.77 -14.25 -7.73
C PHE A 62 -1.97 -14.79 -8.50
N HIS A 63 -1.76 -15.73 -9.40
CA HIS A 63 -2.81 -16.40 -10.19
C HIS A 63 -3.09 -17.83 -9.75
N HIS A 64 -2.35 -18.34 -8.76
CA HIS A 64 -2.41 -19.75 -8.40
C HIS A 64 -3.73 -20.10 -7.72
N PRO A 65 -4.53 -21.08 -8.25
CA PRO A 65 -5.86 -21.36 -7.74
C PRO A 65 -5.85 -21.98 -6.33
N ALA A 66 -4.75 -22.65 -5.94
CA ALA A 66 -4.58 -23.21 -4.61
C ALA A 66 -4.29 -22.16 -3.52
N LEU A 67 -4.09 -20.89 -3.88
CA LEU A 67 -3.80 -19.81 -2.93
C LEU A 67 -5.00 -18.90 -2.75
N ILE A 68 -5.51 -18.82 -1.53
CA ILE A 68 -6.64 -17.96 -1.19
C ILE A 68 -6.25 -16.84 -0.24
N SER A 69 -6.99 -15.73 -0.30
CA SER A 69 -6.88 -14.56 0.59
C SER A 69 -7.94 -14.55 1.70
N ALA A 70 -8.95 -15.40 1.61
CA ALA A 70 -10.09 -15.40 2.54
C ALA A 70 -9.73 -15.70 4.01
N ARG A 71 -8.54 -16.23 4.27
CA ARG A 71 -8.00 -16.41 5.64
C ARG A 71 -7.04 -15.31 6.06
N GLY A 72 -7.05 -14.17 5.37
CA GLY A 72 -6.16 -13.04 5.53
C GLY A 72 -5.19 -12.88 4.35
N ASN A 73 -4.77 -11.64 4.11
CA ASN A 73 -3.87 -11.27 3.01
C ASN A 73 -2.60 -10.52 3.48
N VAL A 74 -2.46 -10.31 4.77
CA VAL A 74 -1.30 -9.74 5.45
C VAL A 74 -0.78 -10.75 6.46
N LEU A 75 0.54 -10.87 6.62
CA LEU A 75 1.17 -11.89 7.44
C LEU A 75 0.63 -11.92 8.87
N ASP A 76 0.60 -10.78 9.57
CA ASP A 76 0.12 -10.71 10.95
C ASP A 76 -1.34 -11.12 11.13
N VAL A 77 -2.20 -10.81 10.15
CA VAL A 77 -3.61 -11.21 10.17
C VAL A 77 -3.73 -12.72 10.03
N VAL A 78 -2.98 -13.31 9.08
CA VAL A 78 -3.01 -14.78 8.87
C VAL A 78 -2.41 -15.53 10.05
N LEU A 79 -1.32 -15.01 10.63
CA LEU A 79 -0.67 -15.64 11.80
C LEU A 79 -1.57 -15.63 13.05
N ARG A 80 -2.40 -14.60 13.21
CA ARG A 80 -3.38 -14.53 14.30
C ARG A 80 -4.64 -15.35 14.05
N GLY A 81 -4.86 -15.79 12.81
CA GLY A 81 -6.08 -16.51 12.42
C GLY A 81 -7.33 -15.61 12.43
N ASP A 82 -7.15 -14.30 12.26
CA ASP A 82 -8.24 -13.32 12.19
C ASP A 82 -8.72 -13.19 10.75
N ASP A 83 -9.85 -13.81 10.45
CA ASP A 83 -10.49 -13.82 9.14
C ASP A 83 -11.93 -13.28 9.17
N SER A 84 -12.28 -12.49 10.19
CA SER A 84 -13.65 -12.03 10.46
C SER A 84 -14.33 -11.35 9.24
N ALA A 85 -13.57 -10.81 8.29
CA ALA A 85 -14.05 -10.21 7.06
C ALA A 85 -13.93 -11.14 5.83
N GLY A 86 -13.47 -12.37 6.01
CA GLY A 86 -13.31 -13.37 4.95
C GLY A 86 -14.62 -13.62 4.19
N GLY A 87 -14.58 -13.46 2.85
CA GLY A 87 -15.76 -13.58 1.98
C GLY A 87 -16.71 -12.38 1.95
N SER A 88 -16.51 -11.36 2.81
CA SER A 88 -17.34 -10.14 2.86
C SER A 88 -16.60 -8.90 2.35
N MET A 89 -15.31 -8.79 2.66
CA MET A 89 -14.43 -7.71 2.20
C MET A 89 -13.71 -8.13 0.91
N LEU A 90 -13.68 -7.27 -0.10
CA LEU A 90 -13.08 -7.56 -1.42
C LEU A 90 -11.66 -8.11 -1.31
N ALA A 91 -10.80 -7.51 -0.47
CA ALA A 91 -9.39 -7.89 -0.35
C ALA A 91 -9.16 -9.31 0.21
N VAL A 92 -10.13 -9.84 0.94
CA VAL A 92 -10.12 -11.18 1.56
C VAL A 92 -11.30 -12.04 1.10
N THR A 93 -11.63 -11.94 -0.18
CA THR A 93 -12.65 -12.74 -0.86
C THR A 93 -12.01 -13.36 -2.10
N ASP A 94 -12.35 -14.59 -2.47
CA ASP A 94 -11.77 -15.31 -3.60
C ASP A 94 -12.81 -15.82 -4.59
N GLY A 95 -12.36 -16.34 -5.72
CA GLY A 95 -13.18 -17.08 -6.69
C GLY A 95 -14.25 -16.25 -7.38
N ALA A 96 -15.44 -16.83 -7.56
CA ALA A 96 -16.56 -16.19 -8.28
C ALA A 96 -17.09 -14.97 -7.51
N ARG A 97 -17.21 -15.08 -6.18
CA ARG A 97 -17.70 -14.01 -5.33
C ARG A 97 -16.78 -12.77 -5.38
N HIS A 98 -15.45 -12.98 -5.33
CA HIS A 98 -14.48 -11.89 -5.52
C HIS A 98 -14.70 -11.18 -6.87
N ARG A 99 -14.86 -11.94 -7.97
CA ARG A 99 -15.08 -11.34 -9.29
C ARG A 99 -16.37 -10.50 -9.33
N SER A 100 -17.47 -11.02 -8.76
CA SER A 100 -18.75 -10.31 -8.69
C SER A 100 -18.62 -9.03 -7.85
N LEU A 101 -18.03 -9.12 -6.66
CA LEU A 101 -17.84 -7.98 -5.77
C LEU A 101 -16.89 -6.94 -6.38
N ARG A 102 -15.80 -7.38 -7.00
CA ARG A 102 -14.88 -6.50 -7.71
C ARG A 102 -15.54 -5.74 -8.85
N ASN A 103 -16.35 -6.44 -9.67
CA ASN A 103 -17.08 -5.80 -10.76
C ASN A 103 -18.07 -4.76 -10.21
N LEU A 104 -18.77 -5.08 -9.13
CA LEU A 104 -19.66 -4.13 -8.46
C LEU A 104 -18.87 -2.89 -8.00
N MET A 105 -17.75 -3.07 -7.30
CA MET A 105 -16.91 -1.95 -6.87
C MET A 105 -16.42 -1.12 -8.06
N PHE A 106 -16.05 -1.75 -9.19
CA PHE A 106 -15.65 -1.03 -10.39
C PHE A 106 -16.76 -0.17 -11.00
N THR A 107 -18.05 -0.52 -10.83
CA THR A 107 -19.15 0.33 -11.32
C THR A 107 -19.19 1.69 -10.61
N ALA A 108 -18.68 1.76 -9.38
CA ALA A 108 -18.53 2.98 -8.61
C ALA A 108 -17.37 3.88 -9.10
N PHE A 109 -16.37 3.29 -9.77
CA PHE A 109 -15.17 3.99 -10.27
C PHE A 109 -15.36 4.43 -11.73
N THR A 110 -16.48 5.10 -12.03
CA THR A 110 -16.74 5.60 -13.38
C THR A 110 -15.72 6.69 -13.78
N PRO A 111 -15.45 6.88 -15.09
CA PRO A 111 -14.57 7.97 -15.55
C PRO A 111 -14.99 9.36 -15.04
N ARG A 112 -16.30 9.58 -14.86
CA ARG A 112 -16.83 10.83 -14.31
C ARG A 112 -16.43 11.01 -12.84
N VAL A 113 -16.74 10.02 -11.99
CA VAL A 113 -16.41 10.07 -10.54
C VAL A 113 -14.91 10.21 -10.35
N LEU A 114 -14.11 9.40 -11.06
CA LEU A 114 -12.65 9.47 -10.99
C LEU A 114 -12.11 10.81 -11.49
N GLY A 115 -12.68 11.38 -12.56
CA GLY A 115 -12.28 12.69 -13.08
C GLY A 115 -12.49 13.82 -12.07
N GLU A 116 -13.65 13.84 -11.40
CA GLU A 116 -13.95 14.82 -10.34
C GLU A 116 -13.01 14.68 -9.13
N VAL A 117 -12.72 13.43 -8.70
CA VAL A 117 -11.79 13.16 -7.59
C VAL A 117 -10.37 13.58 -7.96
N VAL A 118 -9.88 13.22 -9.15
CA VAL A 118 -8.52 13.58 -9.61
C VAL A 118 -8.34 15.10 -9.70
N GLU A 119 -9.34 15.83 -10.15
CA GLU A 119 -9.25 17.30 -10.20
C GLU A 119 -9.17 17.90 -8.79
N LYS A 120 -9.94 17.38 -7.82
CA LYS A 120 -9.83 17.78 -6.41
C LYS A 120 -8.45 17.43 -5.81
N VAL A 121 -7.92 16.25 -6.13
CA VAL A 121 -6.57 15.83 -5.72
C VAL A 121 -5.54 16.84 -6.23
N ARG A 122 -5.58 17.18 -7.52
CA ARG A 122 -4.66 18.14 -8.12
C ARG A 122 -4.72 19.51 -7.41
N GLN A 123 -5.94 20.06 -7.23
CA GLN A 123 -6.13 21.38 -6.61
C GLN A 123 -5.66 21.40 -5.15
N ARG A 124 -5.99 20.36 -4.36
CA ARG A 124 -5.60 20.29 -2.96
C ARG A 124 -4.10 20.08 -2.79
N THR A 125 -3.52 19.19 -3.59
CA THR A 125 -2.06 18.96 -3.57
C THR A 125 -1.31 20.22 -3.93
N ASP A 126 -1.77 20.95 -4.92
CA ASP A 126 -1.20 22.25 -5.32
C ASP A 126 -1.28 23.28 -4.19
N ALA A 127 -2.43 23.37 -3.51
CA ALA A 127 -2.62 24.27 -2.36
C ALA A 127 -1.75 23.87 -1.15
N LEU A 128 -1.65 22.58 -0.84
CA LEU A 128 -0.77 22.09 0.22
C LEU A 128 0.69 22.39 -0.06
N MET A 129 1.16 22.13 -1.28
CA MET A 129 2.53 22.43 -1.70
C MET A 129 2.82 23.91 -1.69
N SER A 130 1.88 24.77 -2.14
CA SER A 130 2.03 26.23 -2.06
C SER A 130 2.27 26.68 -0.62
N ALA A 131 1.47 26.21 0.32
CA ALA A 131 1.58 26.59 1.72
C ALA A 131 2.91 26.18 2.38
N VAL A 132 3.39 24.95 2.10
CA VAL A 132 4.65 24.48 2.70
C VAL A 132 5.89 25.11 2.03
N VAL A 133 5.82 25.42 0.72
CA VAL A 133 6.89 26.12 0.03
C VAL A 133 7.01 27.57 0.54
N GLU A 134 5.89 28.27 0.76
CA GLU A 134 5.88 29.61 1.35
C GLU A 134 6.45 29.61 2.78
N LYS A 135 6.12 28.59 3.58
CA LYS A 135 6.67 28.39 4.93
C LYS A 135 8.17 28.06 4.90
N GLY A 136 8.66 27.44 3.84
CA GLY A 136 10.03 27.02 3.60
C GLY A 136 10.38 25.69 4.29
N THR A 137 10.14 25.51 5.59
CA THR A 137 10.47 24.29 6.36
C THR A 137 9.22 23.63 6.93
N CYS A 138 9.09 22.31 6.74
CA CYS A 138 7.95 21.54 7.24
C CYS A 138 8.33 20.10 7.56
N ASP A 139 7.48 19.39 8.29
CA ASP A 139 7.45 17.93 8.22
C ASP A 139 6.53 17.52 7.07
N PHE A 140 7.13 17.13 5.95
CA PHE A 140 6.40 16.78 4.73
C PHE A 140 5.42 15.61 4.96
N ALA A 141 5.76 14.66 5.82
CA ALA A 141 4.90 13.54 6.13
C ALA A 141 3.57 13.99 6.73
N ALA A 142 3.61 14.87 7.73
CA ALA A 142 2.43 15.33 8.46
C ALA A 142 1.68 16.47 7.75
N GLU A 143 2.43 17.38 7.08
CA GLU A 143 1.82 18.59 6.53
C GLU A 143 1.29 18.42 5.10
N VAL A 144 1.80 17.43 4.34
CA VAL A 144 1.41 17.18 2.94
C VAL A 144 1.00 15.74 2.70
N ALA A 145 1.93 14.78 2.87
CA ALA A 145 1.75 13.40 2.42
C ALA A 145 0.55 12.70 3.04
N GLU A 146 0.28 12.94 4.33
CA GLU A 146 -0.87 12.40 5.06
C GLU A 146 -2.22 12.91 4.55
N LYS A 147 -2.25 14.16 4.08
CA LYS A 147 -3.51 14.82 3.73
C LYS A 147 -4.00 14.47 2.32
N ILE A 148 -3.10 14.08 1.42
CA ILE A 148 -3.45 13.78 0.03
C ILE A 148 -4.36 12.54 -0.04
N PRO A 149 -3.93 11.33 0.37
CA PRO A 149 -4.71 10.12 0.20
C PRO A 149 -5.99 10.10 1.04
N MET A 150 -5.94 10.55 2.30
CA MET A 150 -7.12 10.61 3.15
C MET A 150 -8.21 11.48 2.52
N ASN A 151 -7.86 12.66 2.00
CA ASN A 151 -8.85 13.50 1.31
C ASN A 151 -9.36 12.86 0.03
N THR A 152 -8.50 12.15 -0.73
CA THR A 152 -8.90 11.43 -1.94
C THR A 152 -9.99 10.41 -1.65
N ILE A 153 -9.79 9.57 -0.63
CA ILE A 153 -10.75 8.52 -0.26
C ILE A 153 -12.01 9.13 0.33
N CYS A 154 -11.89 10.17 1.16
CA CYS A 154 -13.02 10.88 1.71
C CYS A 154 -13.88 11.54 0.61
N ASP A 155 -13.25 12.07 -0.45
CA ASP A 155 -13.98 12.60 -1.59
C ASP A 155 -14.66 11.50 -2.42
N LEU A 156 -13.97 10.36 -2.62
CA LEU A 156 -14.52 9.21 -3.33
C LEU A 156 -15.78 8.66 -2.63
N LEU A 157 -15.74 8.59 -1.29
CA LEU A 157 -16.83 8.08 -0.46
C LEU A 157 -17.81 9.17 -0.02
N SER A 158 -17.61 10.43 -0.46
CA SER A 158 -18.42 11.60 -0.07
C SER A 158 -18.54 11.78 1.45
N ILE A 159 -17.44 11.55 2.17
CA ILE A 159 -17.36 11.69 3.63
C ILE A 159 -17.41 13.18 4.01
N PRO A 160 -18.27 13.59 4.95
CA PRO A 160 -18.36 14.97 5.42
C PRO A 160 -17.01 15.50 5.92
N ALA A 161 -16.72 16.78 5.66
CA ALA A 161 -15.45 17.38 6.04
C ALA A 161 -15.19 17.36 7.57
N ALA A 162 -16.28 17.41 8.37
CA ALA A 162 -16.21 17.37 9.82
C ALA A 162 -15.65 16.03 10.36
N ASP A 163 -15.88 14.93 9.65
CA ASP A 163 -15.56 13.56 10.12
C ASP A 163 -14.16 13.10 9.71
N ARG A 164 -13.59 13.74 8.68
CA ARG A 164 -12.30 13.31 8.08
C ARG A 164 -11.14 13.26 9.08
N GLY A 165 -11.08 14.24 9.99
CA GLY A 165 -10.06 14.26 11.03
C GLY A 165 -10.16 13.09 12.03
N GLN A 166 -11.38 12.66 12.34
CA GLN A 166 -11.61 11.52 13.23
C GLN A 166 -11.27 10.20 12.54
N LEU A 167 -11.69 10.03 11.29
CA LEU A 167 -11.35 8.85 10.48
C LEU A 167 -9.83 8.70 10.31
N LEU A 168 -9.11 9.79 10.06
CA LEU A 168 -7.65 9.77 9.97
C LEU A 168 -7.02 9.28 11.29
N ARG A 169 -7.50 9.76 12.44
CA ARG A 169 -7.00 9.30 13.75
C ARG A 169 -7.26 7.82 13.96
N TRP A 170 -8.48 7.34 13.68
CA TRP A 170 -8.81 5.92 13.81
C TRP A 170 -7.99 5.06 12.84
N ASN A 171 -7.80 5.49 11.58
CA ASN A 171 -7.02 4.73 10.62
C ASN A 171 -5.56 4.58 11.05
N LYS A 172 -4.96 5.65 11.57
CA LYS A 172 -3.62 5.58 12.14
C LYS A 172 -3.53 4.62 13.33
N MET A 173 -4.51 4.64 14.22
CA MET A 173 -4.57 3.72 15.35
C MET A 173 -4.75 2.27 14.87
N ALA A 174 -5.62 2.04 13.89
CA ALA A 174 -5.88 0.72 13.31
C ALA A 174 -4.66 0.08 12.65
N LEU A 175 -3.75 0.89 12.09
CA LEU A 175 -2.51 0.47 11.44
C LEU A 175 -1.29 0.51 12.37
N SER A 176 -1.41 1.09 13.55
CA SER A 176 -0.30 1.29 14.50
C SER A 176 -0.09 0.13 15.48
N SER A 177 -0.73 -1.03 15.25
CA SER A 177 -0.57 -2.24 16.09
C SER A 177 0.88 -2.73 16.18
N ASP A 178 1.75 -2.20 15.34
CA ASP A 178 3.16 -2.54 15.29
C ASP A 178 4.06 -1.59 16.12
N ARG A 179 3.48 -0.58 16.76
CA ARG A 179 4.25 0.29 17.69
C ARG A 179 4.37 -0.37 19.06
N ALA A 180 5.56 -0.28 19.64
CA ALA A 180 5.83 -0.76 20.99
C ALA A 180 4.91 -0.12 22.07
N ASP A 181 4.34 1.05 21.77
CA ASP A 181 3.52 1.86 22.69
C ASP A 181 1.99 1.73 22.46
N SER A 182 1.53 1.04 21.41
CA SER A 182 0.10 0.84 21.15
C SER A 182 -0.33 -0.58 21.47
N SER A 183 -1.43 -0.72 22.21
CA SER A 183 -1.96 -2.05 22.50
C SER A 183 -2.71 -2.59 21.27
N ALA A 184 -2.64 -3.92 21.04
CA ALA A 184 -3.45 -4.58 20.02
C ALA A 184 -4.96 -4.33 20.21
N LEU A 185 -5.40 -4.09 21.44
CA LEU A 185 -6.78 -3.75 21.78
C LEU A 185 -7.17 -2.37 21.25
N ASP A 186 -6.27 -1.37 21.28
CA ASP A 186 -6.55 -0.04 20.75
C ASP A 186 -6.71 -0.07 19.23
N ALA A 187 -5.88 -0.86 18.54
CA ALA A 187 -5.99 -1.04 17.09
C ALA A 187 -7.29 -1.75 16.69
N ILE A 188 -7.71 -2.78 17.43
CA ILE A 188 -9.00 -3.47 17.22
C ILE A 188 -10.15 -2.50 17.49
N GLY A 189 -10.08 -1.72 18.58
CA GLY A 189 -11.06 -0.69 18.90
C GLY A 189 -11.23 0.32 17.77
N ALA A 190 -10.11 0.85 17.26
CA ALA A 190 -10.14 1.82 16.16
C ALA A 190 -10.73 1.23 14.87
N ARG A 191 -10.43 -0.03 14.53
CA ARG A 191 -11.05 -0.73 13.40
C ARG A 191 -12.56 -0.83 13.54
N ASN A 192 -13.02 -1.21 14.73
CA ASN A 192 -14.46 -1.32 15.02
C ASN A 192 -15.15 0.05 14.89
N GLU A 193 -14.54 1.13 15.40
CA GLU A 193 -15.09 2.49 15.26
C GLU A 193 -15.23 2.91 13.79
N ILE A 194 -14.26 2.59 12.93
CA ILE A 194 -14.35 2.88 11.50
C ILE A 194 -15.49 2.09 10.85
N VAL A 195 -15.61 0.79 11.17
CA VAL A 195 -16.68 -0.04 10.62
C VAL A 195 -18.06 0.45 11.08
N LEU A 196 -18.21 0.79 12.37
CA LEU A 196 -19.46 1.35 12.91
C LEU A 196 -19.84 2.68 12.23
N TYR A 197 -18.88 3.58 12.04
CA TYR A 197 -19.07 4.81 11.29
C TYR A 197 -19.60 4.55 9.88
N PHE A 198 -19.03 3.59 9.16
CA PHE A 198 -19.51 3.23 7.83
C PHE A 198 -20.88 2.54 7.86
N MET A 199 -21.20 1.76 8.88
CA MET A 199 -22.55 1.20 9.02
C MET A 199 -23.60 2.30 9.15
N GLU A 200 -23.34 3.34 9.95
CA GLU A 200 -24.20 4.50 10.10
C GLU A 200 -24.33 5.26 8.76
N LEU A 201 -23.22 5.56 8.10
CA LEU A 201 -23.21 6.27 6.83
C LEU A 201 -23.91 5.48 5.70
N VAL A 202 -23.75 4.17 5.66
CA VAL A 202 -24.49 3.28 4.73
C VAL A 202 -25.98 3.33 5.00
N GLN A 203 -26.40 3.31 6.27
CA GLN A 203 -27.82 3.39 6.62
C GLN A 203 -28.43 4.73 6.16
N GLU A 204 -27.74 5.84 6.36
CA GLU A 204 -28.17 7.16 5.84
C GLU A 204 -28.33 7.13 4.31
N ARG A 205 -27.44 6.47 3.57
CA ARG A 205 -27.50 6.36 2.11
C ARG A 205 -28.57 5.38 1.61
N LEU A 206 -28.97 4.41 2.42
CA LEU A 206 -30.13 3.56 2.12
C LEU A 206 -31.44 4.33 2.24
N ASP A 207 -31.53 5.24 3.23
CA ASP A 207 -32.72 6.06 3.47
C ASP A 207 -32.83 7.23 2.47
N ASP A 208 -31.68 7.84 2.08
CA ASP A 208 -31.60 8.96 1.12
C ASP A 208 -30.41 8.77 0.17
N PRO A 209 -30.56 7.99 -0.91
CA PRO A 209 -29.46 7.70 -1.85
C PRO A 209 -29.00 8.95 -2.61
N GLY A 210 -27.69 9.21 -2.56
CA GLY A 210 -27.02 10.25 -3.32
C GLY A 210 -26.38 9.73 -4.63
N GLY A 211 -25.41 10.49 -5.15
CA GLY A 211 -24.62 10.12 -6.33
C GLY A 211 -23.21 9.57 -6.00
N ASP A 212 -22.98 9.20 -4.75
CA ASP A 212 -21.67 8.72 -4.26
C ASP A 212 -21.52 7.20 -4.35
N VAL A 213 -20.29 6.73 -4.09
CA VAL A 213 -19.92 5.30 -4.15
C VAL A 213 -20.76 4.48 -3.16
N ILE A 214 -21.03 4.99 -1.96
CA ILE A 214 -21.78 4.28 -0.93
C ILE A 214 -23.21 4.09 -1.40
N SER A 215 -23.86 5.14 -1.92
CA SER A 215 -25.21 5.09 -2.48
C SER A 215 -25.33 4.11 -3.64
N MET A 216 -24.30 4.04 -4.49
CA MET A 216 -24.26 3.06 -5.58
C MET A 216 -24.19 1.62 -5.06
N LEU A 217 -23.35 1.36 -4.04
CA LEU A 217 -23.28 0.05 -3.39
C LEU A 217 -24.60 -0.32 -2.70
N ALA A 218 -25.25 0.67 -2.06
CA ALA A 218 -26.51 0.50 -1.34
C ALA A 218 -27.68 0.11 -2.26
N THR A 219 -27.67 0.58 -3.51
CA THR A 219 -28.75 0.34 -4.48
C THR A 219 -28.47 -0.77 -5.47
N ALA A 220 -27.24 -1.31 -5.49
CA ALA A 220 -26.84 -2.30 -6.46
C ALA A 220 -27.34 -3.70 -6.12
N GLU A 221 -27.69 -4.47 -7.14
CA GLU A 221 -27.96 -5.91 -7.02
C GLU A 221 -26.63 -6.70 -7.06
N PHE A 222 -26.44 -7.57 -6.08
CA PHE A 222 -25.28 -8.44 -5.94
C PHE A 222 -25.71 -9.89 -5.67
N GLU A 223 -25.44 -10.81 -6.59
CA GLU A 223 -25.80 -12.23 -6.48
C GLU A 223 -27.28 -12.47 -6.16
N GLY A 224 -28.20 -11.70 -6.76
CA GLY A 224 -29.65 -11.80 -6.57
C GLY A 224 -30.18 -11.16 -5.29
N ARG A 225 -29.37 -10.42 -4.54
CA ARG A 225 -29.77 -9.63 -3.37
C ARG A 225 -29.01 -8.31 -3.31
N GLN A 226 -29.35 -7.44 -2.42
CA GLN A 226 -28.49 -6.31 -2.05
C GLN A 226 -27.38 -6.77 -1.09
N LEU A 227 -26.25 -6.05 -1.07
CA LEU A 227 -25.25 -6.20 -0.02
C LEU A 227 -25.86 -5.86 1.34
N THR A 228 -25.45 -6.53 2.40
CA THR A 228 -25.82 -6.13 3.75
C THR A 228 -25.10 -4.86 4.16
N VAL A 229 -25.62 -4.15 5.17
CA VAL A 229 -24.97 -2.95 5.74
C VAL A 229 -23.52 -3.27 6.15
N GLU A 230 -23.31 -4.41 6.79
CA GLU A 230 -21.97 -4.87 7.20
C GLU A 230 -21.06 -5.12 6.00
N GLU A 231 -21.53 -5.82 4.95
CA GLU A 231 -20.74 -6.06 3.73
C GLU A 231 -20.35 -4.74 3.06
N MET A 232 -21.23 -3.75 3.02
CA MET A 232 -20.92 -2.42 2.50
C MET A 232 -19.92 -1.68 3.37
N ALA A 233 -20.11 -1.68 4.68
CA ALA A 233 -19.24 -1.01 5.65
C ALA A 233 -17.82 -1.55 5.63
N VAL A 234 -17.63 -2.88 5.62
CA VAL A 234 -16.28 -3.47 5.57
C VAL A 234 -15.58 -3.22 4.23
N ASN A 235 -16.32 -3.07 3.12
CA ASN A 235 -15.72 -2.69 1.85
C ASN A 235 -15.34 -1.20 1.81
N CYS A 236 -16.12 -0.29 2.41
CA CYS A 236 -15.72 1.11 2.60
C CYS A 236 -14.49 1.23 3.50
N TYR A 237 -14.44 0.46 4.60
CA TYR A 237 -13.27 0.36 5.45
C TYR A 237 -12.03 -0.13 4.67
N SER A 238 -12.19 -1.14 3.83
CA SER A 238 -11.11 -1.67 2.98
C SER A 238 -10.52 -0.61 2.04
N LEU A 239 -11.35 0.32 1.53
CA LEU A 239 -10.87 1.41 0.68
C LEU A 239 -10.02 2.41 1.46
N ILE A 240 -10.39 2.75 2.71
CA ILE A 240 -9.55 3.61 3.57
C ILE A 240 -8.25 2.90 3.93
N LEU A 241 -8.34 1.67 4.43
CA LEU A 241 -7.18 0.89 4.86
C LEU A 241 -6.14 0.73 3.75
N GLY A 242 -6.60 0.39 2.54
CA GLY A 242 -5.71 0.15 1.41
C GLY A 242 -5.18 1.40 0.72
N GLY A 243 -5.93 2.51 0.79
CA GLY A 243 -5.64 3.70 0.00
C GLY A 243 -4.88 4.81 0.73
N ASP A 244 -4.93 4.87 2.06
CA ASP A 244 -4.33 5.95 2.84
C ASP A 244 -2.82 5.77 3.03
N GLU A 245 -2.40 4.79 3.81
CA GLU A 245 -0.99 4.65 4.22
C GLU A 245 -0.04 4.36 3.06
N THR A 246 -0.42 3.51 2.12
CA THR A 246 0.45 3.14 0.99
C THR A 246 0.76 4.34 0.09
N SER A 247 -0.23 5.19 -0.17
CA SER A 247 -0.07 6.44 -0.93
C SER A 247 0.76 7.46 -0.16
N ARG A 248 0.50 7.63 1.14
CA ARG A 248 1.28 8.50 2.03
C ARG A 248 2.76 8.12 2.01
N LEU A 249 3.09 6.86 2.22
CA LEU A 249 4.46 6.36 2.25
C LEU A 249 5.15 6.52 0.88
N SER A 250 4.42 6.29 -0.22
CA SER A 250 4.93 6.51 -1.57
C SER A 250 5.27 7.98 -1.82
N ALA A 251 4.44 8.91 -1.35
CA ALA A 251 4.67 10.35 -1.47
C ALA A 251 5.92 10.79 -0.66
N ILE A 252 6.09 10.26 0.57
CA ILE A 252 7.25 10.54 1.42
C ILE A 252 8.53 10.00 0.76
N CYS A 253 8.50 8.74 0.29
CA CYS A 253 9.62 8.13 -0.42
C CYS A 253 9.98 8.87 -1.71
N ALA A 254 9.00 9.43 -2.44
CA ALA A 254 9.25 10.24 -3.63
C ALA A 254 10.12 11.47 -3.31
N VAL A 255 9.73 12.25 -2.30
CA VAL A 255 10.47 13.45 -1.91
C VAL A 255 11.86 13.11 -1.39
N LEU A 256 11.98 12.08 -0.55
CA LEU A 256 13.28 11.64 -0.04
C LEU A 256 14.20 11.18 -1.19
N ALA A 257 13.70 10.34 -2.08
CA ALA A 257 14.48 9.85 -3.23
C ALA A 257 14.94 10.99 -4.14
N LEU A 258 14.09 12.01 -4.39
CA LEU A 258 14.48 13.17 -5.19
C LEU A 258 15.52 14.05 -4.50
N ILE A 259 15.53 14.12 -3.17
CA ILE A 259 16.59 14.79 -2.39
C ILE A 259 17.91 14.02 -2.48
N GLU A 260 17.86 12.70 -2.38
CA GLU A 260 19.05 11.84 -2.41
C GLU A 260 19.63 11.65 -3.82
N HIS A 261 18.82 11.89 -4.88
CA HIS A 261 19.19 11.77 -6.29
C HIS A 261 18.93 13.08 -7.04
N PRO A 262 19.74 14.14 -6.81
CA PRO A 262 19.51 15.47 -7.39
C PRO A 262 19.57 15.48 -8.92
N ASP A 263 20.31 14.56 -9.55
CA ASP A 263 20.32 14.36 -11.00
C ASP A 263 18.95 13.95 -11.54
N GLN A 264 18.22 13.09 -10.80
CA GLN A 264 16.86 12.68 -11.15
C GLN A 264 15.85 13.81 -10.94
N TRP A 265 16.04 14.60 -9.89
CA TRP A 265 15.26 15.82 -9.68
C TRP A 265 15.43 16.81 -10.82
N ASP A 266 16.66 17.08 -11.25
CA ASP A 266 16.96 18.00 -12.36
C ASP A 266 16.38 17.49 -13.70
N ALA A 267 16.48 16.18 -13.97
CA ALA A 267 15.89 15.56 -15.16
C ALA A 267 14.35 15.67 -15.19
N LEU A 268 13.69 15.48 -14.03
CA LEU A 268 12.23 15.64 -13.91
C LEU A 268 11.83 17.10 -14.10
N ARG A 269 12.55 18.03 -13.46
CA ARG A 269 12.26 19.46 -13.50
C ARG A 269 12.50 20.09 -14.87
N SER A 270 13.48 19.60 -15.63
CA SER A 270 13.76 20.06 -16.99
C SER A 270 12.80 19.49 -18.03
N GLY A 271 12.01 18.47 -17.68
CA GLY A 271 11.13 17.76 -18.59
C GLY A 271 11.85 16.72 -19.47
N GLU A 272 13.11 16.38 -19.14
CA GLU A 272 13.84 15.28 -19.78
C GLU A 272 13.16 13.93 -19.49
N VAL A 273 12.59 13.78 -18.29
CA VAL A 273 11.79 12.62 -17.88
C VAL A 273 10.33 13.00 -17.75
N SER A 274 9.44 12.12 -18.23
CA SER A 274 7.99 12.33 -18.14
C SER A 274 7.48 12.06 -16.71
N LEU A 275 6.42 12.76 -16.30
CA LEU A 275 5.72 12.47 -15.04
C LEU A 275 5.22 11.02 -14.98
N ASP A 276 4.81 10.45 -16.11
CA ASP A 276 4.25 9.09 -16.14
C ASP A 276 5.31 8.03 -15.82
N THR A 277 6.50 8.13 -16.40
CA THR A 277 7.63 7.22 -16.09
C THR A 277 8.14 7.44 -14.67
N ALA A 278 8.20 8.70 -14.23
CA ALA A 278 8.62 9.04 -12.87
C ALA A 278 7.68 8.44 -11.81
N VAL A 279 6.36 8.50 -12.02
CA VAL A 279 5.38 7.90 -11.11
C VAL A 279 5.59 6.39 -10.96
N GLU A 280 5.79 5.66 -12.07
CA GLU A 280 6.02 4.21 -12.01
C GLU A 280 7.32 3.87 -11.27
N GLU A 281 8.39 4.64 -11.47
CA GLU A 281 9.64 4.39 -10.75
C GLU A 281 9.54 4.73 -9.25
N VAL A 282 8.85 5.81 -8.89
CA VAL A 282 8.54 6.12 -7.48
C VAL A 282 7.78 4.96 -6.82
N ILE A 283 6.77 4.41 -7.48
CA ILE A 283 5.97 3.30 -6.96
C ILE A 283 6.81 2.03 -6.81
N ARG A 284 7.69 1.73 -7.79
CA ARG A 284 8.62 0.61 -7.70
C ARG A 284 9.60 0.79 -6.54
N TRP A 285 10.22 1.96 -6.46
CA TRP A 285 11.23 2.30 -5.45
C TRP A 285 10.67 2.27 -4.04
N ALA A 286 9.51 2.88 -3.83
CA ALA A 286 8.86 2.92 -2.52
C ALA A 286 8.40 1.53 -2.06
N THR A 287 7.75 0.74 -2.94
CA THR A 287 7.13 -0.55 -2.59
C THR A 287 6.49 -0.55 -1.20
N PRO A 288 5.53 0.35 -0.90
CA PRO A 288 5.08 0.62 0.47
C PRO A 288 4.47 -0.61 1.16
N GLY A 289 3.77 -1.48 0.43
CA GLY A 289 3.34 -2.79 0.91
C GLY A 289 4.38 -3.84 0.55
N ILE A 290 5.18 -4.27 1.53
CA ILE A 290 6.38 -5.09 1.26
C ILE A 290 6.07 -6.53 0.93
N HIS A 291 4.95 -7.07 1.39
CA HIS A 291 4.50 -8.43 1.09
C HIS A 291 2.98 -8.55 1.04
N LEU A 292 2.51 -9.68 0.52
CA LEU A 292 1.15 -10.17 0.67
C LEU A 292 1.18 -11.63 1.14
N ALA A 293 0.21 -12.01 1.97
CA ALA A 293 0.06 -13.38 2.46
C ALA A 293 -1.10 -14.09 1.76
N ARG A 294 -1.02 -15.41 1.69
CA ARG A 294 -2.05 -16.32 1.20
C ARG A 294 -2.04 -17.60 2.04
N THR A 295 -3.14 -18.33 2.00
CA THR A 295 -3.20 -19.68 2.55
C THR A 295 -3.37 -20.69 1.42
N ALA A 296 -2.58 -21.75 1.41
CA ALA A 296 -2.75 -22.86 0.49
C ALA A 296 -4.01 -23.66 0.89
N VAL A 297 -4.80 -24.12 -0.11
CA VAL A 297 -5.99 -24.95 0.09
C VAL A 297 -5.87 -26.31 -0.59
N GLU A 298 -4.73 -26.59 -1.18
CA GLU A 298 -4.31 -27.88 -1.74
C GLU A 298 -2.78 -27.91 -1.87
N ASP A 299 -2.21 -29.11 -1.95
CA ASP A 299 -0.78 -29.30 -2.14
C ASP A 299 -0.35 -28.84 -3.54
N PHE A 300 0.75 -28.09 -3.64
CA PHE A 300 1.37 -27.71 -4.90
C PHE A 300 2.86 -27.48 -4.78
N GLU A 301 3.57 -27.41 -5.90
CA GLU A 301 5.03 -27.18 -5.92
C GLU A 301 5.38 -25.80 -6.47
N VAL A 302 6.35 -25.15 -5.83
CA VAL A 302 6.96 -23.90 -6.32
C VAL A 302 8.43 -23.84 -5.93
N GLY A 303 9.31 -23.48 -6.89
CA GLY A 303 10.74 -23.39 -6.65
C GLY A 303 11.39 -24.70 -6.15
N GLY A 304 10.82 -25.87 -6.48
CA GLY A 304 11.26 -27.18 -5.99
C GLY A 304 10.88 -27.49 -4.54
N GLN A 305 9.99 -26.69 -3.94
CA GLN A 305 9.45 -26.90 -2.60
C GLN A 305 7.98 -27.32 -2.70
N LEU A 306 7.60 -28.28 -1.87
CA LEU A 306 6.22 -28.75 -1.75
C LEU A 306 5.52 -27.93 -0.67
N ILE A 307 4.55 -27.12 -1.09
CA ILE A 307 3.63 -26.38 -0.22
C ILE A 307 2.45 -27.27 0.08
N ARG A 308 2.07 -27.38 1.34
CA ARG A 308 0.97 -28.23 1.81
C ARG A 308 -0.32 -27.45 1.96
N ASP A 309 -1.45 -28.15 1.86
CA ASP A 309 -2.75 -27.63 2.30
C ASP A 309 -2.67 -27.07 3.73
N GLY A 310 -3.15 -25.85 3.93
CA GLY A 310 -3.07 -25.12 5.20
C GLY A 310 -1.83 -24.26 5.40
N ASP A 311 -0.78 -24.43 4.57
CA ASP A 311 0.43 -23.62 4.69
C ASP A 311 0.18 -22.14 4.38
N ILE A 312 0.84 -21.27 5.15
CA ILE A 312 0.90 -19.83 4.89
C ILE A 312 2.03 -19.57 3.88
N VAL A 313 1.71 -18.83 2.82
CA VAL A 313 2.64 -18.45 1.75
C VAL A 313 2.72 -16.93 1.65
N THR A 314 3.93 -16.36 1.77
CA THR A 314 4.17 -14.92 1.69
C THR A 314 4.89 -14.54 0.40
N LEU A 315 4.33 -13.56 -0.31
CA LEU A 315 4.80 -13.05 -1.60
C LEU A 315 5.46 -11.69 -1.37
N TRP A 316 6.79 -11.63 -1.43
CA TRP A 316 7.55 -10.45 -1.03
C TRP A 316 7.79 -9.47 -2.19
N ASN A 317 6.88 -8.50 -2.33
CA ASN A 317 6.94 -7.48 -3.38
C ASN A 317 8.22 -6.63 -3.31
N ILE A 318 8.72 -6.33 -2.10
CA ILE A 318 9.98 -5.60 -1.92
C ILE A 318 11.17 -6.36 -2.53
N SER A 319 11.15 -7.68 -2.47
CA SER A 319 12.13 -8.52 -3.14
C SER A 319 11.94 -8.52 -4.66
N ALA A 320 10.69 -8.75 -5.12
CA ALA A 320 10.38 -8.82 -6.55
C ALA A 320 10.71 -7.51 -7.30
N ASN A 321 10.41 -6.36 -6.71
CA ASN A 321 10.68 -5.04 -7.32
C ASN A 321 12.18 -4.68 -7.36
N ASN A 322 13.02 -5.50 -6.74
CA ASN A 322 14.47 -5.41 -6.76
C ASN A 322 15.13 -6.66 -7.38
N ASP A 323 14.38 -7.45 -8.15
CA ASP A 323 14.91 -8.66 -8.81
C ASP A 323 15.72 -8.29 -10.05
N GLU A 324 17.01 -8.60 -10.03
CA GLU A 324 17.99 -8.31 -11.07
C GLU A 324 17.67 -9.02 -12.40
N SER A 325 16.86 -10.07 -12.37
CA SER A 325 16.41 -10.78 -13.58
C SER A 325 15.37 -9.98 -14.38
N VAL A 326 14.72 -8.98 -13.75
CA VAL A 326 13.66 -8.15 -14.35
C VAL A 326 14.08 -6.69 -14.44
N PHE A 327 14.76 -6.16 -13.43
CA PHE A 327 15.17 -4.78 -13.34
C PHE A 327 16.68 -4.65 -13.42
N ALA A 328 17.19 -4.05 -14.50
CA ALA A 328 18.61 -3.72 -14.58
C ALA A 328 18.95 -2.69 -13.49
N GLU A 329 20.03 -2.92 -12.74
CA GLU A 329 20.47 -2.05 -11.63
C GLU A 329 19.27 -1.66 -10.70
N PRO A 330 18.59 -2.63 -10.05
CA PRO A 330 17.35 -2.38 -9.33
C PRO A 330 17.50 -1.39 -8.18
N ARG A 331 18.73 -1.23 -7.65
CA ARG A 331 19.08 -0.27 -6.59
C ARG A 331 19.45 1.12 -7.11
N ARG A 332 19.38 1.35 -8.40
CA ARG A 332 19.47 2.68 -9.00
C ARG A 332 18.05 3.26 -9.12
N PHE A 333 17.83 4.41 -8.50
CA PHE A 333 16.63 5.21 -8.72
C PHE A 333 16.75 5.90 -10.08
N ASP A 334 15.86 5.56 -11.00
CA ASP A 334 15.92 5.99 -12.40
C ASP A 334 14.52 6.31 -12.91
N LEU A 335 14.16 7.59 -12.90
CA LEU A 335 12.84 8.07 -13.31
C LEU A 335 12.52 7.82 -14.79
N SER A 336 13.52 7.48 -15.61
CA SER A 336 13.36 7.13 -17.02
C SER A 336 13.13 5.64 -17.26
N ARG A 337 13.14 4.82 -16.20
CA ARG A 337 13.06 3.35 -16.30
C ARG A 337 11.86 2.89 -17.10
N THR A 338 12.12 2.19 -18.20
CA THR A 338 11.10 1.58 -19.07
C THR A 338 11.65 0.32 -19.75
N PRO A 339 10.91 -0.83 -19.75
CA PRO A 339 9.65 -1.03 -19.04
C PRO A 339 9.83 -1.07 -17.52
N ASN A 340 8.78 -0.67 -16.78
CA ASN A 340 8.77 -0.72 -15.31
C ASN A 340 7.60 -1.59 -14.82
N ARG A 341 7.82 -2.91 -14.80
CA ARG A 341 6.79 -3.93 -14.49
C ARG A 341 6.75 -4.28 -13.01
N HIS A 342 6.73 -3.28 -12.14
CA HIS A 342 6.73 -3.51 -10.69
C HIS A 342 5.45 -4.22 -10.19
N LEU A 343 5.57 -4.92 -9.05
CA LEU A 343 4.48 -5.64 -8.38
C LEU A 343 3.93 -4.89 -7.17
N SER A 344 4.19 -3.57 -7.02
CA SER A 344 3.71 -2.79 -5.87
C SER A 344 2.18 -2.73 -5.78
N PHE A 345 1.48 -2.88 -6.89
CA PHE A 345 0.02 -3.00 -6.92
C PHE A 345 -0.48 -4.45 -6.91
N GLY A 346 0.38 -5.41 -6.60
CA GLY A 346 0.08 -6.82 -6.76
C GLY A 346 -0.04 -7.23 -8.23
N HIS A 347 -0.62 -8.39 -8.46
CA HIS A 347 -0.88 -8.94 -9.80
C HIS A 347 -2.12 -9.85 -9.79
N GLY A 348 -2.67 -10.18 -10.96
CA GLY A 348 -3.78 -11.13 -11.07
C GLY A 348 -5.12 -10.59 -10.56
N PRO A 349 -6.01 -11.48 -10.06
CA PRO A 349 -7.37 -11.12 -9.69
C PRO A 349 -7.44 -10.01 -8.63
N HIS A 350 -6.50 -9.99 -7.69
CA HIS A 350 -6.39 -9.01 -6.60
C HIS A 350 -5.52 -7.79 -6.96
N TYR A 351 -5.25 -7.50 -8.23
CA TYR A 351 -4.57 -6.28 -8.62
C TYR A 351 -5.24 -5.05 -7.98
N CYS A 352 -4.46 -4.12 -7.46
CA CYS A 352 -4.96 -3.00 -6.66
C CYS A 352 -6.12 -2.26 -7.35
N LEU A 353 -7.25 -2.13 -6.65
CA LEU A 353 -8.42 -1.41 -7.13
C LEU A 353 -8.15 0.09 -7.28
N GLY A 354 -7.36 0.66 -6.36
CA GLY A 354 -6.98 2.07 -6.31
C GLY A 354 -5.79 2.45 -7.18
N ALA A 355 -5.24 1.55 -8.01
CA ALA A 355 -4.00 1.80 -8.76
C ALA A 355 -4.03 3.05 -9.65
N PHE A 356 -5.21 3.42 -10.16
CA PHE A 356 -5.40 4.64 -10.93
C PHE A 356 -5.28 5.89 -10.03
N LEU A 357 -5.94 5.88 -8.86
CA LEU A 357 -5.93 7.01 -7.93
C LEU A 357 -4.54 7.22 -7.31
N GLY A 358 -3.85 6.15 -6.89
CA GLY A 358 -2.49 6.24 -6.37
C GLY A 358 -1.51 6.86 -7.37
N ARG A 359 -1.64 6.53 -8.66
CA ARG A 359 -0.87 7.19 -9.74
C ARG A 359 -1.25 8.66 -9.88
N ALA A 360 -2.53 8.99 -9.80
CA ALA A 360 -3.00 10.37 -9.92
C ALA A 360 -2.51 11.24 -8.75
N GLU A 361 -2.48 10.71 -7.53
CA GLU A 361 -1.95 11.37 -6.34
C GLU A 361 -0.45 11.70 -6.49
N LEU A 362 0.35 10.70 -6.86
CA LEU A 362 1.78 10.91 -7.10
C LEU A 362 2.05 11.84 -8.26
N ARG A 363 1.27 11.75 -9.35
CA ARG A 363 1.38 12.67 -10.47
C ARG A 363 1.08 14.11 -10.05
N ALA A 364 0.04 14.32 -9.24
CA ALA A 364 -0.32 15.64 -8.72
C ALA A 364 0.81 16.20 -7.82
N LEU A 365 1.38 15.36 -6.96
CA LEU A 365 2.51 15.74 -6.11
C LEU A 365 3.74 16.10 -6.93
N LEU A 366 4.18 15.25 -7.85
CA LEU A 366 5.36 15.50 -8.69
C LEU A 366 5.18 16.75 -9.56
N SER A 367 3.98 16.97 -10.12
CA SER A 367 3.66 18.18 -10.87
C SER A 367 3.79 19.42 -9.99
N ALA A 368 3.19 19.42 -8.80
CA ALA A 368 3.26 20.57 -7.88
C ALA A 368 4.69 20.85 -7.40
N LEU A 369 5.51 19.81 -7.20
CA LEU A 369 6.95 19.96 -6.90
C LEU A 369 7.68 20.64 -8.06
N VAL A 370 7.52 20.16 -9.30
CA VAL A 370 8.15 20.72 -10.49
C VAL A 370 7.77 22.18 -10.70
N ASP A 371 6.51 22.53 -10.47
CA ASP A 371 6.00 23.87 -10.71
C ASP A 371 6.47 24.87 -9.64
N ARG A 372 6.68 24.45 -8.39
CA ARG A 372 6.84 25.35 -7.24
C ARG A 372 8.22 25.33 -6.58
N VAL A 373 8.98 24.22 -6.72
CA VAL A 373 10.21 24.00 -5.97
C VAL A 373 11.42 24.14 -6.87
N ALA A 374 12.35 25.03 -6.47
CA ALA A 374 13.67 25.14 -7.10
C ALA A 374 14.63 24.09 -6.53
N ARG A 375 14.64 23.94 -5.21
CA ARG A 375 15.53 23.03 -4.49
C ARG A 375 14.82 22.48 -3.25
N MET A 376 15.20 21.28 -2.86
CA MET A 376 14.74 20.64 -1.62
C MET A 376 15.91 19.97 -0.90
N GLU A 377 15.88 20.01 0.43
CA GLU A 377 16.91 19.43 1.27
C GLU A 377 16.35 18.94 2.60
N LEU A 378 16.99 17.94 3.20
CA LEU A 378 16.63 17.46 4.54
C LEU A 378 16.99 18.51 5.60
N ARG A 379 16.13 18.67 6.60
CA ARG A 379 16.34 19.51 7.80
C ARG A 379 16.33 18.70 9.10
N GLY A 380 16.50 17.42 9.01
CA GLY A 380 16.57 16.49 10.12
C GLY A 380 16.71 15.07 9.62
N THR A 381 16.81 14.13 10.54
CA THR A 381 16.85 12.71 10.20
C THR A 381 15.44 12.20 9.94
N PRO A 382 15.14 11.60 8.77
CA PRO A 382 13.88 10.93 8.54
C PRO A 382 13.66 9.84 9.58
N ARG A 383 12.43 9.71 10.10
CA ARG A 383 12.11 8.66 11.06
C ARG A 383 11.46 7.49 10.34
N PRO A 384 12.10 6.28 10.32
CA PRO A 384 11.54 5.10 9.70
C PRO A 384 10.20 4.69 10.31
N LEU A 385 9.33 4.08 9.49
CA LEU A 385 8.13 3.41 9.95
C LEU A 385 8.51 2.08 10.62
N TYR A 386 7.93 1.81 11.78
CA TYR A 386 8.10 0.55 12.49
C TYR A 386 6.97 -0.42 12.10
N SER A 387 7.20 -1.25 11.09
CA SER A 387 6.20 -2.20 10.56
C SER A 387 6.88 -3.36 9.82
N ASN A 388 6.30 -4.55 9.93
CA ASN A 388 6.68 -5.73 9.16
C ASN A 388 5.83 -5.93 7.87
N PHE A 389 4.85 -5.04 7.65
CA PHE A 389 3.97 -5.07 6.48
C PHE A 389 4.18 -3.88 5.55
N LEU A 390 4.44 -2.71 6.11
CA LEU A 390 4.64 -1.47 5.37
C LEU A 390 6.10 -1.00 5.51
N THR A 391 6.61 -0.28 4.50
CA THR A 391 7.93 0.37 4.59
C THR A 391 7.85 1.82 4.14
N GLY A 392 8.71 2.65 4.73
CA GLY A 392 8.81 4.07 4.48
C GLY A 392 9.15 4.86 5.74
N TYR A 393 8.60 6.07 5.85
CA TYR A 393 8.93 6.98 6.94
C TYR A 393 7.69 7.59 7.58
N GLU A 394 7.74 7.78 8.90
CA GLU A 394 6.69 8.48 9.67
C GLU A 394 6.85 10.00 9.65
N SER A 395 8.09 10.49 9.51
CA SER A 395 8.44 11.91 9.53
C SER A 395 9.53 12.18 8.52
N LEU A 396 9.39 13.28 7.78
CA LEU A 396 10.37 13.75 6.81
C LEU A 396 10.54 15.27 6.94
N PRO A 397 11.45 15.74 7.82
CA PRO A 397 11.76 17.16 7.95
C PRO A 397 12.50 17.67 6.71
N VAL A 398 11.90 18.61 5.98
CA VAL A 398 12.44 19.15 4.72
C VAL A 398 12.39 20.66 4.69
N HIS A 399 13.26 21.23 3.87
CA HIS A 399 13.18 22.61 3.44
C HIS A 399 12.97 22.67 1.93
N PHE A 400 12.01 23.48 1.51
CA PHE A 400 11.72 23.77 0.11
C PHE A 400 12.15 25.21 -0.18
N GLU A 401 12.99 25.38 -1.20
CA GLU A 401 13.29 26.67 -1.80
C GLU A 401 12.31 26.93 -2.96
N SER A 402 11.63 28.06 -2.91
CA SER A 402 10.65 28.44 -3.95
C SER A 402 11.35 28.69 -5.29
N ARG A 403 10.62 28.39 -6.34
CA ARG A 403 11.02 28.67 -7.73
C ARG A 403 10.88 30.14 -8.09
#